data_135112c05b3c2b623b3eff99ccd12457
#
_entry.id   135112c05b3c2b623b3eff99ccd12457
#
_cell.length_a   1.000
_cell.length_b   1.000
_cell.length_c   1.000
_cell.angle_alpha   90.00
_cell.angle_beta   90.00
_cell.angle_gamma   90.00
#
_symmetry.space_group_name_H-M   'P 1'
#
loop_
_entity.id
_entity.type
_entity.pdbx_description
1 polymer ?
#
loop_
_entity_poly.entity_id
_entity_poly.type
_entity_poly.pdbx_seq_one_letter_code
_entity_poly.pdbx_strand_id
1 'polypeptide(L)'
;MDKYFPTLPDRVPARGNCLSRNIFKNLFLAQGWHFKGEFPNLPKAVAIISPHTSNIDAWYGFTALLGLGIKITIFGKHTLFKTPLKPLLNWIGVIPVQRNAQQGLTQQIINFINTQAQIWVGMAPEGTRKRAETIKSGFYRIAVGAHIPIVMFSFDYAHKTIHCLGVFQPTGDYEPDLEQILNLYIGKFSPKNPNWLARPLQNRIKK
;
A
#
# COMPACT_ATOMS: atom_id res chain seq x y z
N MET A 1 -20.53 -9.81 -13.81
CA MET A 1 -19.15 -10.02 -13.30
C MET A 1 -19.25 -10.25 -11.82
N ASP A 2 -18.86 -11.45 -11.37
CA ASP A 2 -18.85 -11.77 -9.95
C ASP A 2 -17.85 -10.83 -9.24
N LYS A 3 -18.36 -10.12 -8.23
CA LYS A 3 -17.55 -9.17 -7.44
C LYS A 3 -16.64 -9.98 -6.52
N TYR A 4 -15.43 -10.24 -6.98
CA TYR A 4 -14.45 -11.00 -6.21
C TYR A 4 -13.90 -10.21 -5.03
N PHE A 5 -13.91 -10.86 -3.86
CA PHE A 5 -13.30 -10.39 -2.64
C PHE A 5 -12.46 -11.52 -2.03
N PRO A 6 -11.12 -11.40 -1.98
CA PRO A 6 -10.25 -12.51 -1.59
C PRO A 6 -10.35 -12.84 -0.09
N THR A 7 -9.99 -14.05 0.25
CA THR A 7 -9.73 -14.45 1.64
C THR A 7 -8.28 -14.13 1.99
N LEU A 8 -8.07 -13.62 3.20
CA LEU A 8 -6.71 -13.30 3.67
C LEU A 8 -5.95 -14.60 3.92
N PRO A 9 -4.75 -14.80 3.33
CA PRO A 9 -3.92 -15.97 3.61
C PRO A 9 -3.37 -15.98 5.05
N ASP A 10 -3.10 -17.17 5.60
CA ASP A 10 -2.82 -17.39 7.03
C ASP A 10 -1.56 -16.69 7.56
N ARG A 11 -0.53 -16.51 6.71
CA ARG A 11 0.72 -15.86 7.11
C ARG A 11 0.68 -14.35 7.05
N VAL A 12 -0.34 -13.77 6.41
CA VAL A 12 -0.48 -12.32 6.31
C VAL A 12 -0.92 -11.75 7.66
N PRO A 13 -0.32 -10.65 8.15
CA PRO A 13 -0.72 -10.05 9.42
C PRO A 13 -2.20 -9.71 9.44
N ALA A 14 -2.94 -10.26 10.40
CA ALA A 14 -4.39 -10.15 10.46
C ALA A 14 -4.86 -9.24 11.60
N ARG A 15 -6.04 -8.64 11.43
CA ARG A 15 -6.77 -7.84 12.43
C ARG A 15 -8.29 -7.98 12.29
N GLY A 16 -8.98 -7.48 13.30
CA GLY A 16 -10.44 -7.46 13.32
C GLY A 16 -11.05 -8.84 13.56
N ASN A 17 -12.34 -8.86 13.79
CA ASN A 17 -13.15 -10.07 13.96
C ASN A 17 -14.05 -10.30 12.73
N CYS A 18 -14.74 -11.43 12.70
CA CYS A 18 -15.62 -11.80 11.60
C CYS A 18 -16.69 -10.73 11.30
N LEU A 19 -17.29 -10.15 12.34
CA LEU A 19 -18.35 -9.14 12.19
C LEU A 19 -17.80 -7.87 11.52
N SER A 20 -16.69 -7.31 12.03
CA SER A 20 -16.09 -6.10 11.47
C SER A 20 -15.62 -6.30 10.03
N ARG A 21 -15.02 -7.46 9.73
CA ARG A 21 -14.60 -7.80 8.36
C ARG A 21 -15.79 -7.87 7.40
N ASN A 22 -16.89 -8.51 7.81
CA ASN A 22 -18.09 -8.61 6.98
C ASN A 22 -18.75 -7.24 6.73
N ILE A 23 -18.80 -6.37 7.72
CA ILE A 23 -19.34 -5.00 7.55
C ILE A 23 -18.51 -4.25 6.49
N PHE A 24 -17.20 -4.18 6.64
CA PHE A 24 -16.34 -3.44 5.70
C PHE A 24 -16.23 -4.09 4.32
N LYS A 25 -16.23 -5.43 4.24
CA LYS A 25 -16.35 -6.16 2.97
C LYS A 25 -17.61 -5.77 2.22
N ASN A 26 -18.78 -5.84 2.89
CA ASN A 26 -20.05 -5.51 2.26
C ASN A 26 -20.11 -4.02 1.86
N LEU A 27 -19.57 -3.12 2.68
CA LEU A 27 -19.45 -1.71 2.37
C LEU A 27 -18.58 -1.49 1.11
N PHE A 28 -17.44 -2.14 1.01
CA PHE A 28 -16.56 -2.07 -0.15
C PHE A 28 -17.25 -2.56 -1.43
N LEU A 29 -17.89 -3.73 -1.37
CA LEU A 29 -18.63 -4.32 -2.49
C LEU A 29 -19.87 -3.50 -2.89
N ALA A 30 -20.60 -2.92 -1.91
CA ALA A 30 -21.76 -2.08 -2.16
C ALA A 30 -21.39 -0.78 -2.92
N GLN A 31 -20.18 -0.27 -2.75
CA GLN A 31 -19.65 0.85 -3.53
C GLN A 31 -19.28 0.47 -4.98
N GLY A 32 -19.41 -0.81 -5.33
CA GLY A 32 -19.13 -1.36 -6.66
C GLY A 32 -17.67 -1.76 -6.85
N TRP A 33 -16.83 -1.63 -5.80
CA TRP A 33 -15.43 -2.04 -5.85
C TRP A 33 -15.27 -3.54 -5.67
N HIS A 34 -14.22 -4.10 -6.27
CA HIS A 34 -13.84 -5.50 -6.13
C HIS A 34 -12.31 -5.64 -6.24
N PHE A 35 -11.81 -6.82 -5.95
CA PHE A 35 -10.40 -7.16 -6.14
C PHE A 35 -10.16 -7.95 -7.43
N LYS A 36 -8.91 -7.92 -7.92
CA LYS A 36 -8.41 -8.79 -8.97
C LYS A 36 -6.97 -9.17 -8.69
N GLY A 37 -6.61 -10.42 -8.96
CA GLY A 37 -5.29 -10.98 -8.68
C GLY A 37 -5.25 -11.73 -7.35
N GLU A 38 -4.18 -12.49 -7.13
CA GLU A 38 -4.00 -13.35 -5.97
C GLU A 38 -3.24 -12.64 -4.86
N PHE A 39 -3.69 -12.79 -3.61
CA PHE A 39 -2.98 -12.28 -2.45
C PHE A 39 -1.85 -13.24 -2.06
N PRO A 40 -0.61 -12.74 -1.94
CA PRO A 40 0.53 -13.57 -1.58
C PRO A 40 0.47 -13.96 -0.10
N ASN A 41 0.84 -15.21 0.21
CA ASN A 41 0.92 -15.71 1.59
C ASN A 41 2.28 -15.40 2.23
N LEU A 42 2.52 -14.15 2.59
CA LEU A 42 3.79 -13.63 3.08
C LEU A 42 3.65 -13.04 4.49
N PRO A 43 4.53 -13.42 5.46
CA PRO A 43 4.49 -12.84 6.80
C PRO A 43 5.01 -11.40 6.83
N LYS A 44 5.96 -11.05 5.95
CA LYS A 44 6.55 -9.71 5.88
C LYS A 44 6.56 -9.21 4.43
N ALA A 45 6.18 -7.95 4.23
CA ALA A 45 6.25 -7.30 2.92
C ALA A 45 6.23 -5.77 3.04
N VAL A 46 6.78 -5.09 2.04
CA VAL A 46 6.45 -3.70 1.75
C VAL A 46 5.29 -3.70 0.75
N ALA A 47 4.12 -3.26 1.19
CA ALA A 47 2.93 -3.14 0.33
C ALA A 47 2.87 -1.73 -0.27
N ILE A 48 2.99 -1.61 -1.57
CA ILE A 48 2.83 -0.34 -2.27
C ILE A 48 1.52 -0.28 -3.02
N ILE A 49 0.87 0.88 -2.97
CA ILE A 49 -0.36 1.14 -3.74
C ILE A 49 -0.20 2.40 -4.58
N SER A 50 -0.51 2.29 -5.86
CA SER A 50 -0.38 3.34 -6.87
C SER A 50 -1.46 3.15 -7.95
N PRO A 51 -1.97 4.21 -8.61
CA PRO A 51 -1.69 5.61 -8.33
C PRO A 51 -2.42 6.12 -7.09
N HIS A 52 -1.81 7.08 -6.38
CA HIS A 52 -2.45 7.76 -5.24
C HIS A 52 -2.72 9.24 -5.61
N THR A 53 -3.90 9.49 -6.18
CA THR A 53 -4.25 10.77 -6.81
C THR A 53 -5.43 11.49 -6.14
N SER A 54 -5.95 10.96 -5.01
CA SER A 54 -7.11 11.54 -4.33
C SER A 54 -7.14 11.21 -2.84
N ASN A 55 -7.81 12.04 -2.05
CA ASN A 55 -8.11 11.73 -0.65
C ASN A 55 -9.09 10.54 -0.52
N ILE A 56 -9.95 10.34 -1.53
CA ILE A 56 -10.92 9.24 -1.53
C ILE A 56 -10.24 7.87 -1.68
N ASP A 57 -8.99 7.82 -2.19
CA ASP A 57 -8.20 6.58 -2.26
C ASP A 57 -8.02 5.98 -0.86
N ALA A 58 -7.84 6.86 0.16
CA ALA A 58 -7.74 6.42 1.55
C ALA A 58 -9.02 5.72 2.01
N TRP A 59 -10.20 6.23 1.65
CA TRP A 59 -11.47 5.62 2.00
C TRP A 59 -11.64 4.23 1.39
N TYR A 60 -11.40 4.09 0.08
CA TYR A 60 -11.50 2.79 -0.58
C TYR A 60 -10.40 1.83 -0.09
N GLY A 61 -9.19 2.33 0.12
CA GLY A 61 -8.11 1.56 0.72
C GLY A 61 -8.47 1.05 2.12
N PHE A 62 -9.04 1.91 2.99
CA PHE A 62 -9.46 1.51 4.34
C PHE A 62 -10.58 0.48 4.33
N THR A 63 -11.64 0.69 3.54
CA THR A 63 -12.74 -0.27 3.46
C THR A 63 -12.25 -1.62 2.93
N ALA A 64 -11.34 -1.62 1.97
CA ALA A 64 -10.68 -2.82 1.46
C ALA A 64 -9.84 -3.53 2.55
N LEU A 65 -8.94 -2.82 3.22
CA LEU A 65 -8.04 -3.38 4.24
C LEU A 65 -8.81 -3.93 5.45
N LEU A 66 -9.83 -3.22 5.91
CA LEU A 66 -10.66 -3.65 7.04
C LEU A 66 -11.56 -4.83 6.66
N GLY A 67 -12.09 -4.83 5.44
CA GLY A 67 -12.87 -5.95 4.92
C GLY A 67 -12.04 -7.23 4.73
N LEU A 68 -10.80 -7.11 4.26
CA LEU A 68 -9.84 -8.22 4.22
C LEU A 68 -9.41 -8.66 5.62
N GLY A 69 -9.47 -7.76 6.59
CA GLY A 69 -8.92 -8.00 7.92
C GLY A 69 -7.40 -8.00 7.97
N ILE A 70 -6.74 -7.32 7.04
CA ILE A 70 -5.29 -7.19 7.02
C ILE A 70 -4.82 -6.10 7.98
N LYS A 71 -3.74 -6.38 8.72
CA LYS A 71 -3.06 -5.41 9.58
C LYS A 71 -1.91 -4.77 8.80
N ILE A 72 -2.20 -3.63 8.18
CA ILE A 72 -1.17 -2.79 7.54
C ILE A 72 -0.57 -1.84 8.57
N THR A 73 0.75 -1.73 8.59
CA THR A 73 1.50 -0.73 9.37
C THR A 73 1.86 0.44 8.45
N ILE A 74 1.50 1.65 8.87
CA ILE A 74 1.82 2.90 8.15
C ILE A 74 2.70 3.76 9.07
N PHE A 75 3.77 4.33 8.54
CA PHE A 75 4.64 5.21 9.31
C PHE A 75 4.24 6.67 9.12
N GLY A 76 3.84 7.31 10.21
CA GLY A 76 3.39 8.70 10.24
C GLY A 76 4.34 9.61 11.02
N LYS A 77 4.34 10.91 10.66
CA LYS A 77 5.10 11.90 11.42
C LYS A 77 4.65 11.94 12.89
N HIS A 78 5.59 11.89 13.83
CA HIS A 78 5.30 11.87 15.27
C HIS A 78 4.41 13.03 15.73
N THR A 79 4.48 14.20 15.06
CA THR A 79 3.65 15.37 15.39
C THR A 79 2.15 15.12 15.21
N LEU A 80 1.74 14.17 14.35
CA LEU A 80 0.35 13.79 14.18
C LEU A 80 -0.24 13.14 15.44
N PHE A 81 0.60 12.52 16.27
CA PHE A 81 0.21 11.88 17.52
C PHE A 81 0.05 12.85 18.70
N LYS A 82 0.39 14.12 18.50
CA LYS A 82 0.12 15.22 19.45
C LYS A 82 -1.27 15.82 19.27
N THR A 83 -2.03 15.37 18.27
CA THR A 83 -3.39 15.84 17.95
C THR A 83 -4.45 14.89 18.53
N PRO A 84 -5.72 15.29 18.63
CA PRO A 84 -6.81 14.41 19.05
C PRO A 84 -7.03 13.20 18.12
N LEU A 85 -6.37 13.15 16.98
CA LEU A 85 -6.38 12.02 16.05
C LEU A 85 -5.58 10.80 16.54
N LYS A 86 -4.80 10.90 17.63
CA LYS A 86 -3.95 9.82 18.16
C LYS A 86 -4.69 8.47 18.33
N PRO A 87 -5.90 8.41 18.93
CA PRO A 87 -6.61 7.14 19.07
C PRO A 87 -6.94 6.50 17.70
N LEU A 88 -7.39 7.31 16.74
CA LEU A 88 -7.70 6.87 15.38
C LEU A 88 -6.44 6.38 14.65
N LEU A 89 -5.33 7.12 14.75
CA LEU A 89 -4.05 6.74 14.14
C LEU A 89 -3.54 5.40 14.69
N ASN A 90 -3.58 5.22 16.01
CA ASN A 90 -3.21 3.96 16.65
C ASN A 90 -4.12 2.81 16.19
N TRP A 91 -5.44 3.07 16.13
CA TRP A 91 -6.41 2.07 15.68
C TRP A 91 -6.19 1.66 14.22
N ILE A 92 -5.81 2.59 13.33
CA ILE A 92 -5.49 2.31 11.93
C ILE A 92 -4.19 1.49 11.80
N GLY A 93 -3.27 1.58 12.77
CA GLY A 93 -1.95 0.95 12.72
C GLY A 93 -0.85 1.91 12.25
N VAL A 94 -1.06 3.23 12.44
CA VAL A 94 -0.02 4.22 12.17
C VAL A 94 0.98 4.23 13.33
N ILE A 95 2.27 4.12 13.00
CA ILE A 95 3.38 4.17 13.96
C ILE A 95 4.11 5.50 13.83
N PRO A 96 4.34 6.23 14.94
CA PRO A 96 5.07 7.48 14.90
C PRO A 96 6.55 7.27 14.58
N VAL A 97 7.08 8.08 13.65
CA VAL A 97 8.52 8.12 13.34
C VAL A 97 9.06 9.53 13.38
N GLN A 98 10.31 9.65 13.79
CA GLN A 98 11.04 10.92 13.80
C GLN A 98 11.81 11.08 12.49
N ARG A 99 11.35 11.98 11.62
CA ARG A 99 11.98 12.21 10.31
C ARG A 99 13.38 12.80 10.39
N ASN A 100 13.70 13.48 11.49
CA ASN A 100 14.98 14.17 11.71
C ASN A 100 15.92 13.41 12.65
N ALA A 101 15.69 12.12 12.91
CA ALA A 101 16.58 11.32 13.75
C ALA A 101 17.91 11.04 13.02
N GLN A 102 19.01 10.97 13.79
CA GLN A 102 20.36 10.72 13.28
C GLN A 102 20.46 9.44 12.42
N GLN A 103 19.71 8.40 12.75
CA GLN A 103 19.68 7.13 12.02
C GLN A 103 18.90 7.18 10.69
N GLY A 104 18.24 8.30 10.37
CA GLY A 104 17.37 8.40 9.21
C GLY A 104 16.10 7.54 9.31
N LEU A 105 15.05 7.97 8.59
CA LEU A 105 13.73 7.33 8.63
C LEU A 105 13.75 5.88 8.15
N THR A 106 14.46 5.61 7.07
CA THR A 106 14.54 4.27 6.45
C THR A 106 15.10 3.24 7.44
N GLN A 107 16.19 3.59 8.13
CA GLN A 107 16.82 2.66 9.09
C GLN A 107 15.94 2.39 10.32
N GLN A 108 15.21 3.39 10.81
CA GLN A 108 14.23 3.17 11.89
C GLN A 108 13.16 2.16 11.48
N ILE A 109 12.65 2.28 10.25
CA ILE A 109 11.62 1.36 9.72
C ILE A 109 12.19 -0.04 9.55
N ILE A 110 13.39 -0.19 9.00
CA ILE A 110 14.07 -1.49 8.83
C ILE A 110 14.25 -2.17 10.19
N ASN A 111 14.80 -1.44 11.17
CA ASN A 111 15.00 -1.98 12.53
C ASN A 111 13.66 -2.44 13.14
N PHE A 112 12.61 -1.66 12.98
CA PHE A 112 11.27 -2.04 13.47
C PHE A 112 10.75 -3.30 12.76
N ILE A 113 10.87 -3.40 11.43
CA ILE A 113 10.45 -4.60 10.66
C ILE A 113 11.18 -5.85 11.17
N ASN A 114 12.48 -5.72 11.46
CA ASN A 114 13.30 -6.86 11.89
C ASN A 114 12.89 -7.41 13.27
N THR A 115 12.31 -6.58 14.14
CA THR A 115 11.77 -7.02 15.44
C THR A 115 10.42 -7.73 15.35
N GLN A 116 9.72 -7.66 14.22
CA GLN A 116 8.38 -8.25 14.08
C GLN A 116 8.45 -9.64 13.45
N ALA A 117 7.63 -10.58 13.93
CA ALA A 117 7.46 -11.88 13.28
C ALA A 117 6.64 -11.74 11.98
N GLN A 118 5.62 -10.89 12.01
CA GLN A 118 4.75 -10.62 10.86
C GLN A 118 4.50 -9.12 10.76
N ILE A 119 4.72 -8.53 9.57
CA ILE A 119 4.44 -7.12 9.31
C ILE A 119 4.30 -6.84 7.81
N TRP A 120 3.26 -6.13 7.44
CA TRP A 120 3.14 -5.49 6.13
C TRP A 120 3.20 -3.98 6.31
N VAL A 121 4.18 -3.34 5.66
CA VAL A 121 4.37 -1.89 5.68
C VAL A 121 3.72 -1.29 4.44
N GLY A 122 2.67 -0.48 4.65
CA GLY A 122 1.94 0.17 3.56
C GLY A 122 2.45 1.56 3.25
N MET A 123 2.63 1.86 1.96
CA MET A 123 2.98 3.19 1.50
C MET A 123 2.58 3.47 0.04
N ALA A 124 2.42 4.76 -0.26
CA ALA A 124 2.27 5.24 -1.63
C ALA A 124 3.66 5.68 -2.14
N PRO A 125 4.18 5.06 -3.21
CA PRO A 125 5.55 5.32 -3.66
C PRO A 125 5.75 6.71 -4.27
N GLU A 126 4.67 7.40 -4.66
CA GLU A 126 4.69 8.79 -5.11
C GLU A 126 5.04 9.77 -3.96
N GLY A 127 4.75 9.41 -2.72
CA GLY A 127 4.95 10.24 -1.53
C GLY A 127 4.08 11.49 -1.47
N THR A 128 3.17 11.67 -2.40
CA THR A 128 2.23 12.79 -2.50
C THR A 128 0.96 12.35 -3.23
N ARG A 129 -0.13 13.11 -3.07
CA ARG A 129 -1.37 12.94 -3.88
C ARG A 129 -1.41 13.85 -5.09
N LYS A 130 -0.50 14.83 -5.16
CA LYS A 130 -0.32 15.69 -6.34
C LYS A 130 0.66 15.00 -7.31
N ARG A 131 0.74 15.55 -8.52
CA ARG A 131 1.66 15.05 -9.54
C ARG A 131 3.09 14.99 -9.00
N ALA A 132 3.66 13.82 -9.00
CA ALA A 132 5.06 13.57 -8.67
C ALA A 132 5.87 13.43 -9.96
N GLU A 133 7.04 14.05 -10.00
CA GLU A 133 7.96 13.92 -11.15
C GLU A 133 8.69 12.57 -11.14
N THR A 134 8.90 12.00 -9.94
CA THR A 134 9.61 10.72 -9.75
C THR A 134 8.91 9.85 -8.72
N ILE A 135 9.19 8.56 -8.76
CA ILE A 135 8.84 7.61 -7.69
C ILE A 135 9.91 7.69 -6.60
N LYS A 136 9.49 7.74 -5.34
CA LYS A 136 10.41 7.79 -4.19
C LYS A 136 11.02 6.42 -3.92
N SER A 137 12.34 6.34 -3.75
CA SER A 137 13.04 5.07 -3.47
C SER A 137 12.87 4.52 -2.06
N GLY A 138 12.14 5.23 -1.17
CA GLY A 138 12.01 4.84 0.24
C GLY A 138 11.46 3.44 0.45
N PHE A 139 10.40 3.05 -0.27
CA PHE A 139 9.80 1.71 -0.19
C PHE A 139 10.82 0.63 -0.60
N TYR A 140 11.58 0.89 -1.65
CA TYR A 140 12.58 -0.02 -2.19
C TYR A 140 13.75 -0.22 -1.22
N ARG A 141 14.29 0.89 -0.69
CA ARG A 141 15.38 0.85 0.31
C ARG A 141 14.99 0.12 1.58
N ILE A 142 13.72 0.23 2.00
CA ILE A 142 13.19 -0.53 3.14
C ILE A 142 13.12 -2.01 2.80
N ALA A 143 12.60 -2.38 1.63
CA ALA A 143 12.47 -3.76 1.20
C ALA A 143 13.84 -4.45 1.10
N VAL A 144 14.83 -3.80 0.46
CA VAL A 144 16.21 -4.30 0.36
C VAL A 144 16.84 -4.43 1.74
N GLY A 145 16.80 -3.37 2.57
CA GLY A 145 17.46 -3.37 3.87
C GLY A 145 16.83 -4.31 4.91
N ALA A 146 15.57 -4.65 4.77
CA ALA A 146 14.88 -5.63 5.62
C ALA A 146 14.84 -7.04 4.99
N HIS A 147 15.39 -7.24 3.79
CA HIS A 147 15.36 -8.50 3.04
C HIS A 147 13.94 -9.08 2.86
N ILE A 148 12.96 -8.21 2.53
CA ILE A 148 11.56 -8.60 2.34
C ILE A 148 11.06 -8.19 0.95
N PRO A 149 10.08 -8.94 0.40
CA PRO A 149 9.51 -8.63 -0.89
C PRO A 149 8.64 -7.36 -0.89
N ILE A 150 8.40 -6.84 -2.09
CA ILE A 150 7.44 -5.78 -2.38
C ILE A 150 6.18 -6.41 -2.93
N VAL A 151 5.02 -6.12 -2.34
CA VAL A 151 3.70 -6.49 -2.86
C VAL A 151 3.05 -5.26 -3.47
N MET A 152 2.63 -5.36 -4.72
CA MET A 152 2.14 -4.22 -5.48
C MET A 152 0.63 -4.26 -5.64
N PHE A 153 0.00 -3.12 -5.40
CA PHE A 153 -1.42 -2.91 -5.60
C PHE A 153 -1.66 -1.70 -6.50
N SER A 154 -2.74 -1.73 -7.27
CA SER A 154 -3.18 -0.57 -8.03
C SER A 154 -4.64 -0.23 -7.82
N PHE A 155 -4.96 1.07 -7.87
CA PHE A 155 -6.33 1.55 -8.01
C PHE A 155 -6.69 1.69 -9.49
N ASP A 156 -7.75 1.01 -9.90
CA ASP A 156 -8.38 1.18 -11.21
C ASP A 156 -9.80 1.74 -11.04
N TYR A 157 -9.93 3.05 -11.15
CA TYR A 157 -11.20 3.75 -11.00
C TYR A 157 -12.16 3.51 -12.16
N ALA A 158 -11.65 3.28 -13.36
CA ALA A 158 -12.48 2.99 -14.53
C ALA A 158 -13.29 1.70 -14.32
N HIS A 159 -12.68 0.70 -13.70
CA HIS A 159 -13.31 -0.59 -13.44
C HIS A 159 -13.66 -0.80 -11.96
N LYS A 160 -13.46 0.20 -11.09
CA LYS A 160 -13.64 0.10 -9.62
C LYS A 160 -12.94 -1.15 -9.04
N THR A 161 -11.71 -1.36 -9.43
CA THR A 161 -10.93 -2.55 -9.07
C THR A 161 -9.68 -2.16 -8.29
N ILE A 162 -9.39 -2.91 -7.21
CA ILE A 162 -8.05 -2.95 -6.63
C ILE A 162 -7.37 -4.20 -7.18
N HIS A 163 -6.31 -4.00 -7.98
CA HIS A 163 -5.52 -5.12 -8.45
C HIS A 163 -4.41 -5.45 -7.46
N CYS A 164 -4.25 -6.73 -7.11
CA CYS A 164 -3.01 -7.27 -6.58
C CYS A 164 -2.14 -7.66 -7.79
N LEU A 165 -1.10 -6.87 -8.05
CA LEU A 165 -0.26 -7.01 -9.24
C LEU A 165 0.79 -8.13 -9.09
N GLY A 166 0.97 -8.62 -7.86
CA GLY A 166 1.91 -9.67 -7.51
C GLY A 166 3.03 -9.22 -6.57
N VAL A 167 4.05 -10.04 -6.51
CA VAL A 167 5.21 -9.91 -5.63
C VAL A 167 6.44 -9.59 -6.47
N PHE A 168 7.26 -8.65 -6.01
CA PHE A 168 8.54 -8.33 -6.58
C PHE A 168 9.65 -8.52 -5.53
N GLN A 169 10.69 -9.27 -5.88
CA GLN A 169 11.86 -9.45 -5.04
C GLN A 169 12.93 -8.45 -5.49
N PRO A 170 13.29 -7.46 -4.66
CA PRO A 170 14.30 -6.47 -5.02
C PRO A 170 15.67 -7.10 -5.23
N THR A 171 16.39 -6.69 -6.27
CA THR A 171 17.76 -7.17 -6.57
C THR A 171 18.83 -6.35 -5.88
N GLY A 172 18.53 -5.11 -5.50
CA GLY A 172 19.48 -4.13 -4.95
C GLY A 172 19.79 -3.01 -5.94
N ASP A 173 19.47 -3.19 -7.24
CA ASP A 173 19.63 -2.15 -8.26
C ASP A 173 18.27 -1.45 -8.51
N TYR A 174 18.16 -0.21 -8.03
CA TYR A 174 16.87 0.48 -7.99
C TYR A 174 16.28 0.80 -9.35
N GLU A 175 17.07 1.29 -10.29
CA GLU A 175 16.54 1.79 -11.58
C GLU A 175 15.98 0.66 -12.46
N PRO A 176 16.70 -0.45 -12.69
CA PRO A 176 16.14 -1.58 -13.41
C PRO A 176 14.95 -2.23 -12.71
N ASP A 177 14.99 -2.34 -11.38
CA ASP A 177 13.90 -2.91 -10.59
C ASP A 177 12.66 -2.01 -10.65
N LEU A 178 12.84 -0.68 -10.57
CA LEU A 178 11.74 0.27 -10.70
C LEU A 178 11.06 0.16 -12.06
N GLU A 179 11.83 0.01 -13.14
CA GLU A 179 11.28 -0.16 -14.48
C GLU A 179 10.43 -1.45 -14.58
N GLN A 180 10.90 -2.55 -14.01
CA GLN A 180 10.14 -3.80 -13.95
C GLN A 180 8.85 -3.64 -13.11
N ILE A 181 8.96 -3.02 -11.94
CA ILE A 181 7.80 -2.72 -11.08
C ILE A 181 6.77 -1.90 -11.84
N LEU A 182 7.18 -0.80 -12.49
CA LEU A 182 6.28 0.08 -13.21
C LEU A 182 5.62 -0.62 -14.42
N ASN A 183 6.30 -1.57 -15.05
CA ASN A 183 5.74 -2.35 -16.17
C ASN A 183 4.58 -3.27 -15.72
N LEU A 184 4.57 -3.73 -14.46
CA LEU A 184 3.46 -4.53 -13.91
C LEU A 184 2.15 -3.74 -13.76
N TYR A 185 2.23 -2.40 -13.74
CA TYR A 185 1.07 -1.51 -13.67
C TYR A 185 0.37 -1.31 -15.02
N ILE A 186 1.04 -1.57 -16.16
CA ILE A 186 0.50 -1.29 -17.50
C ILE A 186 -0.86 -1.95 -17.68
N GLY A 187 -1.87 -1.16 -18.06
CA GLY A 187 -3.24 -1.61 -18.28
C GLY A 187 -4.02 -2.07 -17.03
N LYS A 188 -3.46 -1.85 -15.83
CA LYS A 188 -4.06 -2.31 -14.56
C LYS A 188 -4.30 -1.18 -13.57
N PHE A 189 -4.38 0.05 -14.02
CA PHE A 189 -4.71 1.21 -13.19
C PHE A 189 -5.42 2.29 -13.99
N SER A 190 -6.24 3.06 -13.30
CA SER A 190 -6.73 4.35 -13.77
C SER A 190 -6.85 5.30 -12.58
N PRO A 191 -6.33 6.54 -12.69
CA PRO A 191 -6.32 7.47 -11.57
C PRO A 191 -7.70 8.08 -11.33
N LYS A 192 -8.03 8.44 -10.09
CA LYS A 192 -9.21 9.27 -9.78
C LYS A 192 -9.07 10.67 -10.37
N ASN A 193 -7.87 11.24 -10.30
CA ASN A 193 -7.54 12.52 -10.88
C ASN A 193 -6.36 12.37 -11.86
N PRO A 194 -6.63 12.35 -13.19
CA PRO A 194 -5.59 12.19 -14.20
C PRO A 194 -4.49 13.27 -14.16
N ASN A 195 -4.85 14.50 -13.78
CA ASN A 195 -3.89 15.61 -13.70
C ASN A 195 -2.85 15.46 -12.58
N TRP A 196 -3.14 14.59 -11.60
CA TRP A 196 -2.26 14.34 -10.45
C TRP A 196 -1.47 13.03 -10.56
N LEU A 197 -1.65 12.33 -11.67
CA LEU A 197 -0.89 11.10 -11.93
C LEU A 197 0.61 11.38 -12.02
N ALA A 198 1.39 10.58 -11.32
CA ALA A 198 2.84 10.68 -11.33
C ALA A 198 3.41 10.48 -12.75
N ARG A 199 4.43 11.26 -13.12
CA ARG A 199 5.00 11.27 -14.47
C ARG A 199 5.44 9.89 -14.97
N PRO A 200 6.12 9.05 -14.16
CA PRO A 200 6.50 7.70 -14.59
C PRO A 200 5.32 6.80 -14.96
N LEU A 201 4.15 7.02 -14.35
CA LEU A 201 2.93 6.27 -14.67
C LEU A 201 2.20 6.83 -15.89
N GLN A 202 2.30 8.14 -16.18
CA GLN A 202 1.65 8.74 -17.37
C GLN A 202 2.13 8.07 -18.66
N ASN A 203 3.41 7.72 -18.72
CA ASN A 203 4.01 7.05 -19.88
C ASN A 203 3.53 5.60 -20.04
N ARG A 204 2.71 5.08 -19.11
CA ARG A 204 2.22 3.69 -19.05
C ARG A 204 0.71 3.55 -19.17
N ILE A 205 -0.03 4.65 -19.30
CA ILE A 205 -1.49 4.62 -19.54
C ILE A 205 -1.81 4.01 -20.93
N LYS A 206 -0.93 4.17 -21.91
CA LYS A 206 -1.18 3.90 -23.33
C LYS A 206 -0.21 2.86 -23.92
N LYS A 207 -0.12 1.71 -23.30
CA LYS A 207 0.50 0.58 -24.03
C LYS A 207 -0.44 -0.59 -24.10
#